data_5b1f8baa6dd625f373f19dc4f05c7db5
#
_entry.id   5b1f8baa6dd625f373f19dc4f05c7db5
#
_cell.length_a   1.000
_cell.length_b   1.000
_cell.length_c   1.000
_cell.angle_alpha   90.00
_cell.angle_beta   90.00
_cell.angle_gamma   90.00
#
_symmetry.space_group_name_H-M   'P 1'
#
loop_
_entity.id
_entity.type
_entity.pdbx_description
1 polymer ?
#
loop_
_entity_poly.entity_id
_entity_poly.type
_entity_poly.pdbx_seq_one_letter_code
_entity_poly.pdbx_strand_id
1 'polypeptide(L)'
;EEGLDYTGIDLSKEFIKVAQSRFKGNGEFFLDDMRNFNLKKKFKFVFIGFNSFLHNLTNVDAAKTIECVSNHMLDNGVFLLSIYLPDPSFLIRDQNILYPATDYFFYKSSQCRIMENNNYDENSSINTLFWYLEIDGVLQEEKYSFKQKMYYPHEMDILFENSSLNIIEKLGSYDGSKMNDLSTMQIYICEKST
;
A
#
# COMPACT_ATOMS: atom_id res chain seq x y z
N GLU A 1 -6.36 -23.42 -5.55
CA GLU A 1 -7.31 -22.55 -4.80
C GLU A 1 -7.84 -23.31 -3.61
N GLU A 2 -6.95 -23.64 -2.70
CA GLU A 2 -7.23 -24.53 -1.59
C GLU A 2 -7.50 -23.67 -0.36
N GLY A 3 -8.81 -23.57 -0.02
CA GLY A 3 -9.26 -23.50 1.37
C GLY A 3 -8.63 -22.48 2.34
N LEU A 4 -8.00 -21.42 1.87
CA LEU A 4 -7.50 -20.36 2.75
C LEU A 4 -8.66 -19.49 3.19
N ASP A 5 -8.87 -19.38 4.48
CA ASP A 5 -9.73 -18.35 5.07
C ASP A 5 -9.05 -16.99 4.86
N TYR A 6 -9.69 -16.12 4.12
CA TYR A 6 -9.19 -14.79 3.81
C TYR A 6 -10.10 -13.71 4.39
N THR A 7 -9.51 -12.69 4.98
CA THR A 7 -10.26 -11.51 5.43
C THR A 7 -9.57 -10.26 4.90
N GLY A 8 -10.32 -9.39 4.22
CA GLY A 8 -9.83 -8.13 3.69
C GLY A 8 -10.62 -6.95 4.23
N ILE A 9 -9.93 -5.82 4.39
CA ILE A 9 -10.55 -4.53 4.72
C ILE A 9 -10.15 -3.51 3.67
N ASP A 10 -11.03 -2.58 3.39
CA ASP A 10 -10.76 -1.42 2.52
C ASP A 10 -11.68 -0.26 2.92
N LEU A 11 -11.24 0.99 2.71
CA LEU A 11 -12.03 2.20 2.88
C LEU A 11 -13.02 2.44 1.73
N SER A 12 -12.80 1.84 0.58
CA SER A 12 -13.65 1.97 -0.60
C SER A 12 -14.76 0.94 -0.59
N LYS A 13 -15.99 1.42 -0.45
CA LYS A 13 -17.18 0.57 -0.59
C LYS A 13 -17.27 -0.12 -1.95
N GLU A 14 -16.78 0.55 -2.99
CA GLU A 14 -16.74 0.02 -4.36
C GLU A 14 -15.73 -1.12 -4.48
N PHE A 15 -14.54 -0.99 -3.90
CA PHE A 15 -13.55 -2.08 -3.90
C PHE A 15 -14.03 -3.27 -3.08
N ILE A 16 -14.69 -3.05 -1.94
CA ILE A 16 -15.32 -4.14 -1.16
C ILE A 16 -16.35 -4.89 -2.01
N LYS A 17 -17.24 -4.21 -2.74
CA LYS A 17 -18.21 -4.85 -3.64
C LYS A 17 -17.53 -5.66 -4.73
N VAL A 18 -16.47 -5.12 -5.33
CA VAL A 18 -15.71 -5.82 -6.38
C VAL A 18 -15.02 -7.07 -5.79
N ALA A 19 -14.39 -6.95 -4.62
CA ALA A 19 -13.76 -8.06 -3.93
C ALA A 19 -14.78 -9.18 -3.64
N GLN A 20 -15.91 -8.84 -3.02
CA GLN A 20 -17.01 -9.78 -2.74
C GLN A 20 -17.55 -10.47 -4.00
N SER A 21 -17.62 -9.76 -5.13
CA SER A 21 -18.13 -10.32 -6.39
C SER A 21 -17.14 -11.22 -7.12
N ARG A 22 -15.84 -10.99 -6.95
CA ARG A 22 -14.78 -11.71 -7.67
C ARG A 22 -14.18 -12.88 -6.89
N PHE A 23 -14.20 -12.82 -5.57
CA PHE A 23 -13.63 -13.85 -4.74
C PHE A 23 -14.54 -15.08 -4.67
N LYS A 24 -14.01 -16.24 -5.07
CA LYS A 24 -14.76 -17.51 -5.14
C LYS A 24 -14.43 -18.48 -4.00
N GLY A 25 -13.92 -17.98 -2.89
CA GLY A 25 -13.52 -18.79 -1.72
C GLY A 25 -14.19 -18.34 -0.44
N ASN A 26 -13.70 -18.82 0.70
CA ASN A 26 -14.14 -18.42 2.03
C ASN A 26 -13.54 -17.07 2.41
N GLY A 27 -13.92 -16.00 1.68
CA GLY A 27 -13.42 -14.65 1.90
C GLY A 27 -14.46 -13.74 2.56
N GLU A 28 -14.05 -13.03 3.60
CA GLU A 28 -14.84 -11.98 4.25
C GLU A 28 -14.21 -10.63 3.94
N PHE A 29 -15.02 -9.65 3.53
CA PHE A 29 -14.53 -8.31 3.18
C PHE A 29 -15.34 -7.26 3.91
N PHE A 30 -14.66 -6.36 4.62
CA PHE A 30 -15.26 -5.34 5.46
C PHE A 30 -14.85 -3.94 5.02
N LEU A 31 -15.81 -3.03 5.05
CA LEU A 31 -15.56 -1.60 4.91
C LEU A 31 -15.01 -1.09 6.23
N ASP A 32 -13.70 -0.90 6.32
CA ASP A 32 -13.04 -0.52 7.57
C ASP A 32 -11.72 0.22 7.30
N ASP A 33 -11.16 0.84 8.34
CA ASP A 33 -9.93 1.62 8.30
C ASP A 33 -8.77 0.85 8.92
N MET A 34 -7.64 0.73 8.20
CA MET A 34 -6.46 0.01 8.69
C MET A 34 -5.92 0.54 10.03
N ARG A 35 -6.28 1.79 10.41
CA ARG A 35 -5.82 2.43 11.64
C ARG A 35 -6.61 2.06 12.89
N ASN A 36 -7.79 1.45 12.73
CA ASN A 36 -8.69 1.20 13.86
C ASN A 36 -9.71 0.06 13.65
N PHE A 37 -9.47 -0.85 12.70
CA PHE A 37 -10.37 -1.99 12.48
C PHE A 37 -10.45 -2.92 13.71
N ASN A 38 -11.58 -3.63 13.83
CA ASN A 38 -11.79 -4.63 14.89
C ASN A 38 -12.59 -5.82 14.36
N LEU A 39 -11.89 -6.83 13.86
CA LEU A 39 -12.48 -8.04 13.28
C LEU A 39 -12.84 -9.12 14.31
N LYS A 40 -12.54 -8.92 15.60
CA LYS A 40 -12.76 -9.88 16.70
C LYS A 40 -12.17 -11.27 16.46
N LYS A 41 -11.18 -11.37 15.59
CA LYS A 41 -10.41 -12.57 15.29
C LYS A 41 -8.94 -12.24 15.08
N LYS A 42 -8.07 -13.24 15.19
CA LYS A 42 -6.63 -13.11 14.99
C LYS A 42 -6.17 -13.97 13.82
N PHE A 43 -5.12 -13.53 13.16
CA PHE A 43 -4.60 -14.12 11.95
C PHE A 43 -3.17 -14.63 12.14
N LYS A 44 -2.84 -15.73 11.48
CA LYS A 44 -1.47 -16.24 11.41
C LYS A 44 -0.62 -15.45 10.43
N PHE A 45 -1.24 -14.90 9.40
CA PHE A 45 -0.59 -14.06 8.41
C PHE A 45 -1.42 -12.80 8.15
N VAL A 46 -0.79 -11.65 8.26
CA VAL A 46 -1.37 -10.34 7.92
C VAL A 46 -0.46 -9.68 6.89
N PHE A 47 -1.03 -9.03 5.91
CA PHE A 47 -0.22 -8.24 4.97
C PHE A 47 -0.88 -6.92 4.61
N ILE A 48 -0.04 -5.91 4.36
CA ILE A 48 -0.41 -4.65 3.73
C ILE A 48 0.48 -4.51 2.49
N GLY A 49 -0.12 -4.63 1.32
CA GLY A 49 0.56 -4.57 0.03
C GLY A 49 0.16 -3.36 -0.81
N PHE A 50 0.73 -3.30 -2.02
CA PHE A 50 0.38 -2.30 -3.04
C PHE A 50 0.43 -0.85 -2.54
N ASN A 51 1.41 -0.54 -1.68
CA ASN A 51 1.62 0.80 -1.15
C ASN A 51 0.46 1.35 -0.29
N SER A 52 -0.50 0.52 0.12
CA SER A 52 -1.65 0.99 0.91
C SER A 52 -1.23 1.66 2.22
N PHE A 53 -0.12 1.22 2.82
CA PHE A 53 0.41 1.83 4.04
C PHE A 53 0.79 3.30 3.87
N LEU A 54 1.17 3.74 2.66
CA LEU A 54 1.56 5.12 2.37
C LEU A 54 0.40 6.13 2.51
N HIS A 55 -0.84 5.65 2.60
CA HIS A 55 -2.00 6.48 2.90
C HIS A 55 -2.10 6.90 4.38
N ASN A 56 -1.25 6.37 5.26
CA ASN A 56 -1.01 6.93 6.58
C ASN A 56 -0.15 8.20 6.44
N LEU A 57 -0.79 9.36 6.38
CA LEU A 57 -0.09 10.63 6.09
C LEU A 57 0.70 11.18 7.29
N THR A 58 0.60 10.55 8.46
CA THR A 58 1.33 10.92 9.67
C THR A 58 1.96 9.69 10.33
N ASN A 59 3.06 9.88 11.05
CA ASN A 59 3.69 8.81 11.83
C ASN A 59 2.74 8.28 12.94
N VAL A 60 1.84 9.13 13.44
CA VAL A 60 0.80 8.71 14.40
C VAL A 60 -0.18 7.72 13.76
N ASP A 61 -0.63 7.97 12.53
CA ASP A 61 -1.52 7.06 11.81
C ASP A 61 -0.80 5.75 11.45
N ALA A 62 0.47 5.84 11.04
CA ALA A 62 1.30 4.67 10.78
C ALA A 62 1.46 3.79 12.03
N ALA A 63 1.76 4.40 13.19
CA ALA A 63 1.87 3.69 14.46
C ALA A 63 0.55 3.00 14.85
N LYS A 64 -0.59 3.70 14.71
CA LYS A 64 -1.92 3.10 14.93
C LYS A 64 -2.18 1.90 14.03
N THR A 65 -1.79 1.99 12.75
CA THR A 65 -1.93 0.87 11.81
C THR A 65 -1.12 -0.33 12.26
N ILE A 66 0.15 -0.13 12.63
CA ILE A 66 1.03 -1.21 13.13
C ILE A 66 0.47 -1.83 14.41
N GLU A 67 0.00 -1.02 15.35
CA GLU A 67 -0.64 -1.48 16.59
C GLU A 67 -1.90 -2.28 16.30
N CYS A 68 -2.76 -1.80 15.41
CA CYS A 68 -3.99 -2.47 15.02
C CYS A 68 -3.70 -3.82 14.37
N VAL A 69 -2.70 -3.91 13.48
CA VAL A 69 -2.20 -5.16 12.89
C VAL A 69 -1.72 -6.10 13.99
N SER A 70 -0.85 -5.66 14.89
CA SER A 70 -0.33 -6.48 15.98
C SER A 70 -1.44 -7.07 16.86
N ASN A 71 -2.47 -6.28 17.17
CA ASN A 71 -3.61 -6.72 17.96
C ASN A 71 -4.43 -7.82 17.26
N HIS A 72 -4.38 -7.90 15.91
CA HIS A 72 -5.04 -8.92 15.11
C HIS A 72 -4.14 -10.08 14.69
N MET A 73 -2.89 -10.13 15.14
CA MET A 73 -1.98 -11.25 14.90
C MET A 73 -2.08 -12.30 16.02
N LEU A 74 -1.95 -13.59 15.66
CA LEU A 74 -1.60 -14.64 16.61
C LEU A 74 -0.17 -14.41 17.15
N ASP A 75 0.18 -15.00 18.28
CA ASP A 75 1.51 -14.82 18.87
C ASP A 75 2.63 -15.40 18.00
N ASN A 76 2.34 -16.41 17.19
CA ASN A 76 3.22 -16.96 16.16
C ASN A 76 2.84 -16.48 14.75
N GLY A 77 2.16 -15.35 14.65
CA GLY A 77 1.75 -14.73 13.38
C GLY A 77 2.88 -13.97 12.74
N VAL A 78 2.77 -13.78 11.43
CA VAL A 78 3.70 -13.00 10.62
C VAL A 78 2.96 -11.84 9.98
N PHE A 79 3.57 -10.66 10.02
CA PHE A 79 3.13 -9.48 9.30
C PHE A 79 4.09 -9.18 8.14
N LEU A 80 3.54 -9.01 6.95
CA LEU A 80 4.27 -8.54 5.78
C LEU A 80 3.77 -7.16 5.37
N LEU A 81 4.66 -6.19 5.34
CA LEU A 81 4.41 -4.86 4.81
C LEU A 81 5.26 -4.62 3.58
N SER A 82 4.65 -4.22 2.46
CA SER A 82 5.39 -3.82 1.26
C SER A 82 4.98 -2.43 0.80
N ILE A 83 5.99 -1.57 0.65
CA ILE A 83 5.88 -0.22 0.11
C ILE A 83 7.05 0.01 -0.86
N TYR A 84 6.91 0.94 -1.80
CA TYR A 84 8.04 1.31 -2.64
C TYR A 84 9.08 2.13 -1.86
N LEU A 85 10.33 2.03 -2.27
CA LEU A 85 11.39 2.90 -1.79
C LEU A 85 11.24 4.28 -2.45
N PRO A 86 11.25 5.40 -1.70
CA PRO A 86 11.13 6.73 -2.28
C PRO A 86 12.23 6.98 -3.34
N ASP A 87 11.82 7.24 -4.56
CA ASP A 87 12.72 7.52 -5.69
C ASP A 87 12.74 9.04 -5.97
N PRO A 88 13.88 9.73 -5.76
CA PRO A 88 13.98 11.16 -6.04
C PRO A 88 13.63 11.52 -7.48
N SER A 89 13.98 10.69 -8.47
CA SER A 89 13.69 10.94 -9.89
C SER A 89 12.19 10.98 -10.17
N PHE A 90 11.41 10.17 -9.45
CA PHE A 90 9.97 10.17 -9.51
C PHE A 90 9.36 11.34 -8.72
N LEU A 91 9.87 11.62 -7.53
CA LEU A 91 9.27 12.60 -6.61
C LEU A 91 9.45 14.05 -7.11
N ILE A 92 10.62 14.39 -7.68
CA ILE A 92 10.98 15.77 -8.10
C ILE A 92 10.85 16.00 -9.61
N ARG A 93 10.20 15.10 -10.34
CA ARG A 93 9.95 15.27 -11.79
C ARG A 93 9.07 16.50 -12.06
N ASP A 94 9.11 17.01 -13.29
CA ASP A 94 8.33 18.20 -13.66
C ASP A 94 6.82 17.93 -13.49
N GLN A 95 6.20 18.66 -12.57
CA GLN A 95 4.78 18.56 -12.26
C GLN A 95 3.84 19.01 -13.40
N ASN A 96 4.36 19.71 -14.40
CA ASN A 96 3.57 20.15 -15.56
C ASN A 96 3.54 19.12 -16.69
N ILE A 97 4.30 18.04 -16.57
CA ILE A 97 4.34 16.95 -17.54
C ILE A 97 3.49 15.80 -17.05
N LEU A 98 2.69 15.22 -17.95
CA LEU A 98 1.97 13.97 -17.70
C LEU A 98 2.84 12.80 -18.14
N TYR A 99 3.03 11.85 -17.21
CA TYR A 99 3.79 10.63 -17.42
C TYR A 99 2.83 9.42 -17.46
N PRO A 100 3.12 8.37 -18.23
CA PRO A 100 2.31 7.16 -18.17
C PRO A 100 2.50 6.46 -16.82
N ALA A 101 1.41 6.26 -16.07
CA ALA A 101 1.40 5.49 -14.82
C ALA A 101 1.15 4.00 -15.07
N THR A 102 0.56 3.66 -16.23
CA THR A 102 0.31 2.29 -16.64
C THR A 102 0.68 2.08 -18.11
N ASP A 103 0.92 0.84 -18.47
CA ASP A 103 0.84 0.42 -19.86
C ASP A 103 -0.60 0.57 -20.36
N TYR A 104 -0.79 0.45 -21.69
CA TYR A 104 -2.14 0.40 -22.25
C TYR A 104 -2.86 -0.88 -21.84
N PHE A 105 -4.13 -0.72 -21.48
CA PHE A 105 -5.05 -1.83 -21.19
C PHE A 105 -6.38 -1.61 -21.91
N PHE A 106 -7.14 -2.70 -22.08
CA PHE A 106 -8.48 -2.60 -22.70
C PHE A 106 -9.56 -2.60 -21.62
N TYR A 107 -10.47 -1.64 -21.71
CA TYR A 107 -11.69 -1.59 -20.92
C TYR A 107 -12.90 -1.35 -21.82
N LYS A 108 -13.86 -2.28 -21.83
CA LYS A 108 -15.06 -2.22 -22.71
C LYS A 108 -14.75 -1.92 -24.18
N SER A 109 -13.76 -2.57 -24.76
CA SER A 109 -13.31 -2.39 -26.15
C SER A 109 -12.54 -1.12 -26.46
N SER A 110 -12.38 -0.19 -25.54
CA SER A 110 -11.51 0.99 -25.69
C SER A 110 -10.11 0.73 -25.15
N GLN A 111 -9.12 1.28 -25.81
CA GLN A 111 -7.74 1.29 -25.33
C GLN A 111 -7.58 2.41 -24.31
N CYS A 112 -7.14 2.05 -23.11
CA CYS A 112 -7.02 2.99 -21.99
C CYS A 112 -5.63 2.95 -21.40
N ARG A 113 -5.21 4.04 -20.78
CA ARG A 113 -4.10 4.08 -19.83
C ARG A 113 -4.32 5.18 -18.79
N ILE A 114 -3.63 5.07 -17.68
CA ILE A 114 -3.57 6.13 -16.67
C ILE A 114 -2.34 6.98 -16.96
N MET A 115 -2.56 8.29 -17.05
CA MET A 115 -1.51 9.31 -17.07
C MET A 115 -1.46 9.96 -15.70
N GLU A 116 -0.26 10.35 -15.26
CA GLU A 116 -0.11 10.96 -13.95
C GLU A 116 0.88 12.12 -13.94
N ASN A 117 0.68 13.04 -13.02
CA ASN A 117 1.71 13.93 -12.49
C ASN A 117 1.64 13.95 -10.97
N ASN A 118 2.62 14.57 -10.33
CA ASN A 118 2.69 14.63 -8.89
C ASN A 118 3.24 15.96 -8.40
N ASN A 119 2.96 16.25 -7.14
CA ASN A 119 3.56 17.36 -6.41
C ASN A 119 4.05 16.82 -5.06
N TYR A 120 5.37 16.85 -4.85
CA TYR A 120 6.02 16.38 -3.64
C TYR A 120 6.40 17.56 -2.73
N ASP A 121 5.94 17.52 -1.49
CA ASP A 121 6.34 18.42 -0.42
C ASP A 121 7.43 17.76 0.44
N GLU A 122 8.66 18.22 0.29
CA GLU A 122 9.81 17.68 1.03
C GLU A 122 9.70 17.88 2.54
N ASN A 123 9.04 18.95 2.99
CA ASN A 123 8.93 19.24 4.43
C ASN A 123 8.03 18.26 5.17
N SER A 124 6.96 17.82 4.53
CA SER A 124 6.02 16.83 5.09
C SER A 124 6.28 15.41 4.60
N SER A 125 7.17 15.23 3.61
CA SER A 125 7.37 13.99 2.87
C SER A 125 6.07 13.47 2.22
N ILE A 126 5.15 14.37 1.84
CA ILE A 126 3.88 13.99 1.22
C ILE A 126 3.95 14.20 -0.28
N ASN A 127 3.68 13.14 -1.03
CA ASN A 127 3.49 13.18 -2.48
C ASN A 127 1.99 13.21 -2.79
N THR A 128 1.53 14.25 -3.47
CA THR A 128 0.16 14.34 -4.01
C THR A 128 0.20 13.91 -5.46
N LEU A 129 -0.48 12.81 -5.78
CA LEU A 129 -0.59 12.29 -7.14
C LEU A 129 -1.91 12.73 -7.76
N PHE A 130 -1.86 12.95 -9.07
CA PHE A 130 -3.02 13.28 -9.90
C PHE A 130 -3.07 12.30 -11.06
N TRP A 131 -4.14 11.52 -11.15
CA TRP A 131 -4.37 10.55 -12.20
C TRP A 131 -5.43 11.03 -13.18
N TYR A 132 -5.14 10.83 -14.46
CA TYR A 132 -6.00 11.17 -15.59
C TYR A 132 -6.19 9.92 -16.43
N LEU A 133 -7.42 9.62 -16.80
CA LEU A 133 -7.70 8.52 -17.72
C LEU A 133 -7.54 9.01 -19.16
N GLU A 134 -6.75 8.30 -19.96
CA GLU A 134 -6.72 8.44 -21.41
C GLU A 134 -7.51 7.30 -22.04
N ILE A 135 -8.46 7.61 -22.94
CA ILE A 135 -9.29 6.64 -23.65
C ILE A 135 -9.13 6.87 -25.16
N ASP A 136 -8.69 5.85 -25.90
CA ASP A 136 -8.46 5.91 -27.35
C ASP A 136 -7.63 7.13 -27.78
N GLY A 137 -6.59 7.47 -26.99
CA GLY A 137 -5.68 8.60 -27.20
C GLY A 137 -6.24 9.96 -26.76
N VAL A 138 -7.42 10.03 -26.15
CA VAL A 138 -8.03 11.26 -25.67
C VAL A 138 -7.98 11.32 -24.15
N LEU A 139 -7.29 12.33 -23.61
CA LEU A 139 -7.22 12.58 -22.16
C LEU A 139 -8.59 13.07 -21.67
N GLN A 140 -9.11 12.47 -20.62
CA GLN A 140 -10.38 12.86 -20.00
C GLN A 140 -10.17 14.08 -19.09
N GLU A 141 -11.20 14.91 -18.95
CA GLU A 141 -11.14 16.13 -18.10
C GLU A 141 -11.17 15.78 -16.61
N GLU A 142 -11.79 14.69 -16.23
CA GLU A 142 -11.88 14.23 -14.84
C GLU A 142 -10.53 13.74 -14.35
N LYS A 143 -10.12 14.24 -13.16
CA LYS A 143 -8.90 13.82 -12.50
C LYS A 143 -9.19 13.25 -11.11
N TYR A 144 -8.46 12.24 -10.77
CA TYR A 144 -8.45 11.66 -9.43
C TYR A 144 -7.18 12.10 -8.71
N SER A 145 -7.29 12.48 -7.43
CA SER A 145 -6.12 12.84 -6.65
C SER A 145 -6.10 12.13 -5.32
N PHE A 146 -4.91 11.73 -4.90
CA PHE A 146 -4.68 11.12 -3.60
C PHE A 146 -3.29 11.49 -3.07
N LYS A 147 -3.10 11.30 -1.77
CA LYS A 147 -1.85 11.60 -1.09
C LYS A 147 -1.21 10.33 -0.55
N GLN A 148 0.11 10.31 -0.58
CA GLN A 148 0.93 9.27 0.01
C GLN A 148 2.07 9.91 0.78
N LYS A 149 2.33 9.45 2.00
CA LYS A 149 3.54 9.83 2.72
C LYS A 149 4.68 8.91 2.29
N MET A 150 5.79 9.53 1.94
CA MET A 150 7.02 8.83 1.62
C MET A 150 7.72 8.43 2.92
N TYR A 151 7.73 7.13 3.21
CA TYR A 151 8.44 6.57 4.34
C TYR A 151 9.81 6.07 3.89
N TYR A 152 10.87 6.66 4.45
CA TYR A 152 12.23 6.20 4.24
C TYR A 152 12.57 5.03 5.18
N PRO A 153 13.55 4.16 4.83
CA PRO A 153 13.87 2.98 5.65
C PRO A 153 14.15 3.28 7.12
N HIS A 154 14.85 4.37 7.42
CA HIS A 154 15.14 4.78 8.81
C HIS A 154 13.89 5.20 9.59
N GLU A 155 12.89 5.82 8.91
CA GLU A 155 11.61 6.17 9.56
C GLU A 155 10.80 4.90 9.88
N MET A 156 10.82 3.92 8.97
CA MET A 156 10.18 2.63 9.19
C MET A 156 10.84 1.86 10.34
N ASP A 157 12.18 1.90 10.44
CA ASP A 157 12.89 1.30 11.56
C ASP A 157 12.43 1.89 12.90
N ILE A 158 12.39 3.21 13.01
CA ILE A 158 11.89 3.90 14.21
C ILE A 158 10.44 3.54 14.52
N LEU A 159 9.56 3.43 13.50
CA LEU A 159 8.16 3.04 13.70
C LEU A 159 8.05 1.62 14.29
N PHE A 160 8.82 0.67 13.77
CA PHE A 160 8.81 -0.71 14.28
C PHE A 160 9.50 -0.83 15.63
N GLU A 161 10.62 -0.16 15.88
CA GLU A 161 11.31 -0.11 17.18
C GLU A 161 10.39 0.39 18.30
N ASN A 162 9.46 1.30 17.99
CA ASN A 162 8.48 1.83 18.94
C ASN A 162 7.15 1.07 18.93
N SER A 163 7.09 -0.12 18.35
CA SER A 163 5.90 -0.94 18.26
C SER A 163 6.05 -2.26 19.02
N SER A 164 4.99 -3.07 19.01
CA SER A 164 5.00 -4.43 19.52
C SER A 164 5.40 -5.47 18.46
N LEU A 165 6.01 -5.04 17.36
CA LEU A 165 6.47 -5.91 16.27
C LEU A 165 7.98 -5.77 16.07
N ASN A 166 8.66 -6.92 15.94
CA ASN A 166 10.09 -6.98 15.59
C ASN A 166 10.25 -7.26 14.10
N ILE A 167 11.10 -6.51 13.41
CA ILE A 167 11.49 -6.82 12.04
C ILE A 167 12.43 -8.02 12.06
N ILE A 168 12.04 -9.13 11.42
CA ILE A 168 12.89 -10.31 11.26
C ILE A 168 13.62 -10.32 9.93
N GLU A 169 13.07 -9.65 8.91
CA GLU A 169 13.73 -9.54 7.61
C GLU A 169 13.32 -8.28 6.86
N LYS A 170 14.26 -7.71 6.09
CA LYS A 170 14.05 -6.59 5.16
C LYS A 170 14.46 -7.02 3.76
N LEU A 171 13.50 -6.99 2.82
CA LEU A 171 13.73 -7.36 1.44
C LEU A 171 13.55 -6.15 0.52
N GLY A 172 14.28 -6.13 -0.59
CA GLY A 172 14.20 -5.10 -1.63
C GLY A 172 13.34 -5.51 -2.83
N SER A 173 12.93 -6.78 -2.88
CA SER A 173 12.13 -7.36 -3.95
C SER A 173 11.35 -8.58 -3.46
N TYR A 174 10.27 -8.92 -4.16
CA TYR A 174 9.48 -10.15 -3.90
C TYR A 174 10.19 -11.46 -4.29
N ASP A 175 11.34 -11.39 -4.94
CA ASP A 175 12.19 -12.56 -5.22
C ASP A 175 13.02 -13.02 -4.01
N GLY A 176 12.91 -12.30 -2.88
CA GLY A 176 13.67 -12.57 -1.66
C GLY A 176 15.02 -11.86 -1.57
N SER A 177 15.37 -11.03 -2.54
CA SER A 177 16.61 -10.24 -2.50
C SER A 177 16.56 -9.24 -1.34
N LYS A 178 17.65 -9.16 -0.57
CA LYS A 178 17.76 -8.22 0.54
C LYS A 178 17.77 -6.78 0.06
N MET A 179 17.19 -5.89 0.86
CA MET A 179 17.15 -4.46 0.57
C MET A 179 18.57 -3.87 0.50
N ASN A 180 18.84 -3.09 -0.54
CA ASN A 180 20.10 -2.39 -0.81
C ASN A 180 19.83 -1.08 -1.57
N ASP A 181 20.88 -0.36 -1.92
CA ASP A 181 20.78 0.97 -2.59
C ASP A 181 20.15 0.93 -4.00
N LEU A 182 20.05 -0.24 -4.61
CA LEU A 182 19.42 -0.44 -5.92
C LEU A 182 17.97 -0.96 -5.81
N SER A 183 17.48 -1.18 -4.60
CA SER A 183 16.12 -1.66 -4.37
C SER A 183 15.09 -0.61 -4.75
N THR A 184 13.99 -1.06 -5.32
CA THR A 184 12.83 -0.21 -5.63
C THR A 184 11.70 -0.34 -4.60
N MET A 185 11.84 -1.31 -3.70
CA MET A 185 10.85 -1.62 -2.69
C MET A 185 11.48 -1.78 -1.31
N GLN A 186 10.64 -1.59 -0.31
CA GLN A 186 10.89 -1.93 1.09
C GLN A 186 9.84 -2.97 1.50
N ILE A 187 10.28 -4.18 1.79
CA ILE A 187 9.41 -5.24 2.28
C ILE A 187 9.89 -5.62 3.67
N TYR A 188 9.01 -5.47 4.64
CA TYR A 188 9.27 -5.78 6.04
C TYR A 188 8.51 -7.05 6.42
N ILE A 189 9.23 -8.06 6.90
CA ILE A 189 8.65 -9.25 7.50
C ILE A 189 8.83 -9.12 9.00
N CYS A 190 7.73 -9.18 9.75
CA CYS A 190 7.72 -8.90 11.18
C CYS A 190 7.00 -10.00 11.95
N GLU A 191 7.38 -10.16 13.22
CA GLU A 191 6.72 -10.99 14.21
C GLU A 191 6.42 -10.18 15.47
N LYS A 192 5.58 -10.71 16.39
CA LYS A 192 5.36 -10.05 17.67
C LYS A 192 6.62 -10.05 18.52
N SER A 193 6.85 -8.92 19.20
CA SER A 193 7.83 -8.85 20.29
C SER A 193 7.41 -9.78 21.43
N THR A 194 8.33 -10.61 21.91
CA THR A 194 8.14 -11.51 23.06
C THR A 194 8.25 -10.76 24.39
#